data_bd9702ee7764c38c4d4ab891fa9572a7
#
_entry.id   bd9702ee7764c38c4d4ab891fa9572a7
#
_cell.length_a   1.000
_cell.length_b   1.000
_cell.length_c   1.000
_cell.angle_alpha   90.00
_cell.angle_beta   90.00
_cell.angle_gamma   90.00
#
_symmetry.space_group_name_H-M   'P 1'
#
loop_
_entity.id
_entity.type
_entity.pdbx_description
1 polymer ?
#
loop_
_entity_poly.entity_id
_entity_poly.type
_entity_poly.pdbx_seq_one_letter_code
_entity_poly.pdbx_strand_id
1 'polypeptide(L)'
;MLKVNVIGAGLAGSEAAWQLACRGINVDLYEMRPKKMTSAHKTGGFGELICSNSLRASAITNAIGLLKEEMRRMHSIIMEAADNNRVEAGGALAVDRDNFSSYVTKTLKEHPLINVITEEVTEIPAGPTIIASGPLCSEILSEDIKKFFGEEYLYFFDSVAPIVSIDSVDLSKAYLKSRYDMGEPSYYNCPMTKEEFDRFYDALVSAERVVPHDFELKVFEGCMAVEDMAARGRETLLFGPLKPVGLRLPGTMITPYAVVQLRQDNAAKSLYNMVGFQTHLKWPEQKRVFSMIPGLENAEFVRYGVMHKNTFINSPKVLNKYYQTLKRNDLFFAGQITGVEGYLESASSGMVAGINMFRYLKNLPLIDFTRKTSIGSLANYISTYNMDFEPMNANFGLFEEMEVHVKKIIKKELYAKRALDTLDSMLGEVNDEFKDYR
;
A
#
# COMPACT_ATOMS: atom_id res chain seq x y z
N MET A 1 10.50 -3.39 33.20
CA MET A 1 9.36 -2.93 32.39
C MET A 1 9.26 -3.81 31.16
N LEU A 2 8.04 -4.13 30.71
CA LEU A 2 7.85 -4.87 29.45
C LEU A 2 8.31 -3.99 28.28
N LYS A 3 9.07 -4.57 27.36
CA LYS A 3 9.67 -3.88 26.21
C LYS A 3 9.59 -4.75 24.98
N VAL A 4 9.30 -4.12 23.82
CA VAL A 4 9.20 -4.79 22.53
C VAL A 4 10.14 -4.12 21.54
N ASN A 5 10.85 -4.92 20.73
CA ASN A 5 11.59 -4.45 19.59
C ASN A 5 10.65 -4.43 18.35
N VAL A 6 10.57 -3.28 17.69
CA VAL A 6 9.85 -3.15 16.40
C VAL A 6 10.88 -2.79 15.34
N ILE A 7 11.02 -3.64 14.31
CA ILE A 7 12.05 -3.51 13.29
C ILE A 7 11.46 -2.97 11.99
N GLY A 8 11.81 -1.72 11.67
CA GLY A 8 11.31 -0.94 10.54
C GLY A 8 10.22 0.04 10.94
N ALA A 9 10.39 1.31 10.60
CA ALA A 9 9.42 2.39 10.82
C ALA A 9 8.63 2.73 9.52
N GLY A 10 8.34 1.71 8.71
CA GLY A 10 7.35 1.80 7.62
C GLY A 10 5.93 1.86 8.18
N LEU A 11 4.90 1.72 7.33
CA LEU A 11 3.50 1.79 7.73
C LEU A 11 3.14 0.76 8.82
N ALA A 12 3.58 -0.50 8.63
CA ALA A 12 3.28 -1.57 9.58
C ALA A 12 4.00 -1.38 10.93
N GLY A 13 5.29 -1.06 10.92
CA GLY A 13 6.05 -0.88 12.16
C GLY A 13 5.66 0.38 12.92
N SER A 14 5.33 1.46 12.22
CA SER A 14 4.77 2.68 12.82
C SER A 14 3.45 2.40 13.52
N GLU A 15 2.56 1.66 12.87
CA GLU A 15 1.27 1.28 13.45
C GLU A 15 1.45 0.33 14.64
N ALA A 16 2.32 -0.69 14.53
CA ALA A 16 2.61 -1.63 15.62
C ALA A 16 3.20 -0.91 16.86
N ALA A 17 4.17 -0.03 16.65
CA ALA A 17 4.79 0.75 17.72
C ALA A 17 3.75 1.64 18.43
N TRP A 18 2.88 2.31 17.66
CA TRP A 18 1.79 3.12 18.19
C TRP A 18 0.83 2.29 19.04
N GLN A 19 0.35 1.16 18.51
CA GLN A 19 -0.60 0.29 19.23
C GLN A 19 -0.02 -0.27 20.54
N LEU A 20 1.27 -0.57 20.58
CA LEU A 20 1.97 -1.00 21.78
C LEU A 20 2.12 0.15 22.80
N ALA A 21 2.58 1.31 22.34
CA ALA A 21 2.85 2.46 23.20
C ALA A 21 1.56 3.02 23.82
N CYS A 22 0.46 3.11 23.07
CA CYS A 22 -0.86 3.50 23.58
C CYS A 22 -1.38 2.54 24.67
N ARG A 23 -0.85 1.30 24.74
CA ARG A 23 -1.19 0.30 25.78
C ARG A 23 -0.16 0.22 26.90
N GLY A 24 0.72 1.22 27.00
CA GLY A 24 1.70 1.32 28.08
C GLY A 24 2.90 0.38 27.95
N ILE A 25 3.22 -0.11 26.76
CA ILE A 25 4.40 -0.93 26.49
C ILE A 25 5.53 -0.05 25.97
N ASN A 26 6.73 -0.19 26.52
CA ASN A 26 7.91 0.46 25.99
C ASN A 26 8.32 -0.18 24.65
N VAL A 27 8.64 0.64 23.66
CA VAL A 27 9.02 0.21 22.32
C VAL A 27 10.39 0.73 21.96
N ASP A 28 11.29 -0.16 21.52
CA ASP A 28 12.46 0.22 20.75
C ASP A 28 12.10 0.09 19.26
N LEU A 29 11.92 1.23 18.60
CA LEU A 29 11.61 1.29 17.17
C LEU A 29 12.89 1.50 16.37
N TYR A 30 13.30 0.47 15.63
CA TYR A 30 14.49 0.50 14.80
C TYR A 30 14.16 0.92 13.37
N GLU A 31 14.89 1.89 12.84
CA GLU A 31 14.82 2.31 11.45
C GLU A 31 16.23 2.57 10.92
N MET A 32 16.59 1.90 9.83
CA MET A 32 17.95 2.05 9.27
C MET A 32 18.17 3.38 8.54
N ARG A 33 17.09 4.00 8.04
CA ARG A 33 17.14 5.31 7.35
C ARG A 33 17.24 6.46 8.36
N PRO A 34 17.93 7.54 8.06
CA PRO A 34 18.64 7.84 6.80
C PRO A 34 20.07 7.27 6.73
N LYS A 35 20.58 6.57 7.76
CA LYS A 35 21.95 6.04 7.73
C LYS A 35 22.18 5.04 6.58
N LYS A 36 21.21 4.17 6.33
CA LYS A 36 21.19 3.23 5.21
C LYS A 36 19.87 3.35 4.46
N MET A 37 19.92 3.83 3.23
CA MET A 37 18.76 4.00 2.37
C MET A 37 18.43 2.70 1.63
N THR A 38 17.15 2.50 1.30
CA THR A 38 16.73 1.45 0.35
C THR A 38 16.75 2.00 -1.08
N SER A 39 16.60 1.14 -2.07
CA SER A 39 16.52 1.55 -3.48
C SER A 39 15.32 2.44 -3.82
N ALA A 40 14.26 2.42 -3.03
CA ALA A 40 13.00 3.11 -3.32
C ALA A 40 12.69 4.32 -2.42
N HIS A 41 13.10 4.29 -1.16
CA HIS A 41 12.88 5.40 -0.23
C HIS A 41 13.75 6.61 -0.58
N LYS A 42 13.23 7.81 -0.33
CA LYS A 42 13.89 9.09 -0.61
C LYS A 42 14.27 9.85 0.65
N THR A 43 13.60 9.56 1.76
CA THR A 43 13.74 10.27 3.03
C THR A 43 14.01 9.31 4.20
N GLY A 44 14.35 9.85 5.36
CA GLY A 44 14.37 9.11 6.63
C GLY A 44 13.03 9.17 7.39
N GLY A 45 11.97 9.66 6.75
CA GLY A 45 10.65 9.77 7.38
C GLY A 45 9.96 8.41 7.57
N PHE A 46 9.13 8.32 8.61
CA PHE A 46 8.37 7.10 8.90
C PHE A 46 7.11 7.02 8.05
N GLY A 47 6.66 5.81 7.74
CA GLY A 47 5.49 5.62 6.90
C GLY A 47 5.60 6.19 5.48
N GLU A 48 6.81 6.40 4.94
CA GLU A 48 7.01 6.98 3.61
C GLU A 48 6.27 6.18 2.54
N LEU A 49 5.43 6.88 1.73
CA LEU A 49 4.67 6.28 0.63
C LEU A 49 5.51 6.24 -0.64
N ILE A 50 5.94 5.06 -1.07
CA ILE A 50 6.91 4.88 -2.15
C ILE A 50 6.27 5.02 -3.53
N CYS A 51 5.27 4.19 -3.85
CA CYS A 51 4.77 4.04 -5.22
C CYS A 51 3.64 5.02 -5.56
N SER A 52 2.79 5.37 -4.61
CA SER A 52 1.60 6.20 -4.83
C SER A 52 1.27 6.98 -3.56
N ASN A 53 0.66 8.16 -3.72
CA ASN A 53 0.07 8.88 -2.59
C ASN A 53 -1.39 8.51 -2.33
N SER A 54 -1.93 7.57 -3.09
CA SER A 54 -3.31 7.10 -2.93
C SER A 54 -3.39 5.91 -2.00
N LEU A 55 -4.29 6.02 -1.04
CA LEU A 55 -4.73 4.92 -0.18
C LEU A 55 -5.98 4.23 -0.75
N ARG A 56 -6.26 4.39 -2.04
CA ARG A 56 -7.38 3.79 -2.79
C ARG A 56 -8.77 4.25 -2.32
N ALA A 57 -9.84 3.53 -2.72
CA ALA A 57 -11.23 3.91 -2.50
C ALA A 57 -11.58 4.23 -1.05
N SER A 58 -12.36 5.30 -0.82
CA SER A 58 -12.80 5.74 0.51
C SER A 58 -14.10 5.08 0.97
N ALA A 59 -14.98 4.70 0.03
CA ALA A 59 -16.30 4.17 0.37
C ALA A 59 -16.23 2.81 1.07
N ILE A 60 -16.96 2.63 2.17
CA ILE A 60 -17.04 1.37 2.94
C ILE A 60 -17.62 0.19 2.16
N THR A 61 -18.29 0.45 1.03
CA THR A 61 -18.75 -0.57 0.08
C THR A 61 -17.62 -1.15 -0.78
N ASN A 62 -16.38 -0.71 -0.55
CA ASN A 62 -15.14 -1.36 -1.00
C ASN A 62 -14.40 -1.93 0.21
N ALA A 63 -13.82 -3.12 0.08
CA ALA A 63 -13.13 -3.77 1.20
C ALA A 63 -12.00 -2.92 1.77
N ILE A 64 -11.26 -2.17 0.92
CA ILE A 64 -10.22 -1.25 1.37
C ILE A 64 -10.79 0.01 2.06
N GLY A 65 -11.96 0.50 1.67
CA GLY A 65 -12.66 1.58 2.37
C GLY A 65 -13.17 1.12 3.74
N LEU A 66 -13.66 -0.11 3.80
CA LEU A 66 -14.07 -0.76 5.05
C LEU A 66 -12.87 -0.96 5.98
N LEU A 67 -11.73 -1.44 5.47
CA LEU A 67 -10.49 -1.58 6.24
C LEU A 67 -10.07 -0.26 6.91
N LYS A 68 -10.17 0.87 6.18
CA LYS A 68 -9.90 2.20 6.75
C LYS A 68 -10.79 2.52 7.94
N GLU A 69 -12.09 2.23 7.80
CA GLU A 69 -13.05 2.51 8.87
C GLU A 69 -12.81 1.62 10.09
N GLU A 70 -12.48 0.35 9.87
CA GLU A 70 -12.08 -0.57 10.95
C GLU A 70 -10.85 -0.05 11.68
N MET A 71 -9.82 0.40 10.95
CA MET A 71 -8.60 0.96 11.53
C MET A 71 -8.85 2.27 12.30
N ARG A 72 -9.75 3.15 11.80
CA ARG A 72 -10.13 4.38 12.52
C ARG A 72 -10.75 4.08 13.88
N ARG A 73 -11.67 3.10 13.93
CA ARG A 73 -12.30 2.66 15.20
C ARG A 73 -11.31 2.11 16.23
N MET A 74 -10.15 1.68 15.76
CA MET A 74 -9.06 1.19 16.61
C MET A 74 -7.91 2.21 16.80
N HIS A 75 -8.17 3.50 16.57
CA HIS A 75 -7.23 4.60 16.79
C HIS A 75 -5.89 4.45 16.04
N SER A 76 -5.97 4.11 14.74
CA SER A 76 -4.80 4.00 13.88
C SER A 76 -4.09 5.33 13.68
N ILE A 77 -2.79 5.39 13.99
CA ILE A 77 -1.94 6.55 13.68
C ILE A 77 -1.84 6.79 12.17
N ILE A 78 -1.83 5.72 11.36
CA ILE A 78 -1.76 5.80 9.91
C ILE A 78 -3.04 6.41 9.34
N MET A 79 -4.20 6.06 9.87
CA MET A 79 -5.46 6.68 9.44
C MET A 79 -5.60 8.11 9.92
N GLU A 80 -5.16 8.43 11.14
CA GLU A 80 -5.14 9.80 11.65
C GLU A 80 -4.24 10.70 10.78
N ALA A 81 -3.03 10.24 10.48
CA ALA A 81 -2.13 10.94 9.56
C ALA A 81 -2.74 11.14 8.17
N ALA A 82 -3.43 10.12 7.65
CA ALA A 82 -4.08 10.20 6.34
C ALA A 82 -5.24 11.19 6.32
N ASP A 83 -6.08 11.18 7.33
CA ASP A 83 -7.25 12.06 7.39
C ASP A 83 -6.85 13.53 7.60
N ASN A 84 -5.74 13.81 8.32
CA ASN A 84 -5.21 15.16 8.54
C ASN A 84 -4.45 15.74 7.33
N ASN A 85 -4.00 14.90 6.39
CA ASN A 85 -3.16 15.32 5.27
C ASN A 85 -3.76 14.96 3.90
N ARG A 86 -5.09 14.98 3.79
CA ARG A 86 -5.82 14.66 2.55
C ARG A 86 -5.53 15.66 1.44
N VAL A 87 -5.48 15.13 0.22
CA VAL A 87 -5.54 15.90 -1.03
C VAL A 87 -6.70 15.42 -1.90
N GLU A 88 -7.16 16.26 -2.81
CA GLU A 88 -8.29 15.92 -3.68
C GLU A 88 -7.96 14.75 -4.61
N ALA A 89 -8.83 13.72 -4.58
CA ALA A 89 -8.68 12.51 -5.40
C ALA A 89 -10.03 11.83 -5.72
N GLY A 90 -11.11 12.58 -5.83
CA GLY A 90 -12.43 12.05 -6.13
C GLY A 90 -12.91 11.03 -5.09
N GLY A 91 -13.25 9.82 -5.52
CA GLY A 91 -13.71 8.74 -4.63
C GLY A 91 -12.59 7.98 -3.90
N ALA A 92 -11.33 8.41 -4.04
CA ALA A 92 -10.19 7.83 -3.34
C ALA A 92 -9.77 8.69 -2.13
N LEU A 93 -9.06 8.09 -1.17
CA LEU A 93 -8.30 8.82 -0.18
C LEU A 93 -6.86 8.95 -0.70
N ALA A 94 -6.43 10.17 -1.01
CA ALA A 94 -5.03 10.47 -1.31
C ALA A 94 -4.50 11.49 -0.30
N VAL A 95 -3.18 11.51 -0.12
CA VAL A 95 -2.52 12.36 0.88
C VAL A 95 -1.36 13.14 0.28
N ASP A 96 -1.02 14.27 0.89
CA ASP A 96 0.30 14.88 0.71
C ASP A 96 1.34 13.97 1.36
N ARG A 97 2.29 13.46 0.57
CA ARG A 97 3.28 12.45 1.04
C ARG A 97 4.17 12.97 2.15
N ASP A 98 4.65 14.19 1.99
CA ASP A 98 5.64 14.77 2.91
C ASP A 98 4.99 15.12 4.25
N ASN A 99 3.81 15.72 4.20
CA ASN A 99 3.04 16.05 5.40
C ASN A 99 2.58 14.78 6.13
N PHE A 100 2.13 13.76 5.40
CA PHE A 100 1.73 12.47 5.97
C PHE A 100 2.90 11.80 6.71
N SER A 101 4.05 11.66 6.04
CA SER A 101 5.24 11.03 6.64
C SER A 101 5.78 11.87 7.82
N SER A 102 5.76 13.20 7.70
CA SER A 102 6.16 14.11 8.77
C SER A 102 5.28 13.99 10.01
N TYR A 103 3.95 13.85 9.82
CA TYR A 103 3.00 13.64 10.89
C TYR A 103 3.30 12.34 11.66
N VAL A 104 3.42 11.21 10.96
CA VAL A 104 3.74 9.91 11.57
C VAL A 104 5.07 9.97 12.28
N THR A 105 6.10 10.54 11.65
CA THR A 105 7.45 10.65 12.21
C THR A 105 7.46 11.45 13.50
N LYS A 106 6.81 12.62 13.50
CA LYS A 106 6.75 13.52 14.65
C LYS A 106 6.03 12.84 15.81
N THR A 107 4.83 12.31 15.57
CA THR A 107 4.00 11.69 16.61
C THR A 107 4.71 10.54 17.30
N LEU A 108 5.38 9.66 16.54
CA LEU A 108 6.10 8.54 17.15
C LEU A 108 7.37 8.96 17.89
N LYS A 109 8.12 9.95 17.39
CA LYS A 109 9.32 10.47 18.06
C LYS A 109 9.00 11.23 19.34
N GLU A 110 7.87 11.88 19.43
CA GLU A 110 7.43 12.63 20.61
C GLU A 110 6.75 11.74 21.66
N HIS A 111 6.40 10.49 21.32
CA HIS A 111 5.73 9.59 22.26
C HIS A 111 6.68 9.09 23.34
N PRO A 112 6.38 9.26 24.66
CA PRO A 112 7.31 9.00 25.75
C PRO A 112 7.72 7.53 25.90
N LEU A 113 6.93 6.59 25.38
CA LEU A 113 7.21 5.15 25.46
C LEU A 113 7.86 4.60 24.18
N ILE A 114 8.13 5.42 23.17
CA ILE A 114 8.78 4.99 21.93
C ILE A 114 10.20 5.56 21.88
N ASN A 115 11.18 4.66 21.96
CA ASN A 115 12.59 4.99 21.79
C ASN A 115 12.99 4.68 20.33
N VAL A 116 13.26 5.70 19.55
CA VAL A 116 13.66 5.55 18.15
C VAL A 116 15.16 5.31 18.05
N ILE A 117 15.55 4.20 17.44
CA ILE A 117 16.94 3.79 17.23
C ILE A 117 17.23 3.78 15.73
N THR A 118 18.07 4.72 15.29
CA THR A 118 18.46 4.81 13.86
C THR A 118 19.65 3.89 13.61
N GLU A 119 19.35 2.61 13.40
CA GLU A 119 20.35 1.56 13.12
C GLU A 119 19.75 0.46 12.25
N GLU A 120 20.62 -0.20 11.46
CA GLU A 120 20.28 -1.42 10.75
C GLU A 120 20.30 -2.59 11.74
N VAL A 121 19.19 -3.30 11.85
CA VAL A 121 19.12 -4.58 12.55
C VAL A 121 19.55 -5.68 11.58
N THR A 122 20.55 -6.47 11.97
CA THR A 122 21.18 -7.48 11.12
C THR A 122 20.79 -8.91 11.48
N GLU A 123 20.23 -9.12 12.68
CA GLU A 123 19.80 -10.42 13.20
C GLU A 123 18.44 -10.26 13.89
N ILE A 124 17.63 -11.30 13.90
CA ILE A 124 16.36 -11.31 14.63
C ILE A 124 16.64 -11.17 16.13
N PRO A 125 16.22 -10.07 16.77
CA PRO A 125 16.54 -9.85 18.18
C PRO A 125 15.98 -10.94 19.11
N ALA A 126 16.67 -11.21 20.20
CA ALA A 126 16.13 -12.01 21.29
C ALA A 126 15.01 -11.23 22.02
N GLY A 127 14.03 -11.97 22.59
CA GLY A 127 12.89 -11.40 23.31
C GLY A 127 11.78 -10.89 22.38
N PRO A 128 10.75 -10.25 22.97
CA PRO A 128 9.56 -9.84 22.24
C PRO A 128 9.88 -8.91 21.07
N THR A 129 9.55 -9.34 19.84
CA THR A 129 9.96 -8.64 18.63
C THR A 129 8.85 -8.68 17.57
N ILE A 130 8.65 -7.56 16.88
CA ILE A 130 7.83 -7.46 15.66
C ILE A 130 8.73 -7.07 14.49
N ILE A 131 8.86 -7.94 13.49
CA ILE A 131 9.57 -7.65 12.25
C ILE A 131 8.60 -7.00 11.27
N ALA A 132 8.80 -5.73 10.99
CA ALA A 132 8.00 -4.91 10.09
C ALA A 132 8.89 -4.19 9.05
N SER A 133 9.95 -4.85 8.63
CA SER A 133 10.98 -4.34 7.73
C SER A 133 10.51 -4.08 6.29
N GLY A 134 9.26 -4.47 5.99
CA GLY A 134 8.65 -4.30 4.68
C GLY A 134 9.31 -5.17 3.60
N PRO A 135 8.95 -4.93 2.32
CA PRO A 135 9.43 -5.75 1.20
C PRO A 135 10.88 -5.43 0.80
N LEU A 136 11.40 -4.27 1.21
CA LEU A 136 12.78 -3.80 0.96
C LEU A 136 13.65 -3.98 2.19
N CYS A 137 13.51 -5.11 2.86
CA CYS A 137 14.33 -5.51 3.99
C CYS A 137 15.83 -5.47 3.61
N SER A 138 16.69 -5.13 4.56
CA SER A 138 18.13 -5.18 4.29
C SER A 138 18.59 -6.61 3.97
N GLU A 139 19.62 -6.74 3.13
CA GLU A 139 20.13 -8.06 2.70
C GLU A 139 20.55 -8.92 3.89
N ILE A 140 21.20 -8.31 4.89
CA ILE A 140 21.71 -9.05 6.06
C ILE A 140 20.56 -9.58 6.90
N LEU A 141 19.57 -8.75 7.22
CA LEU A 141 18.38 -9.19 7.97
C LEU A 141 17.54 -10.18 7.15
N SER A 142 17.44 -9.98 5.83
CA SER A 142 16.77 -10.93 4.93
C SER A 142 17.40 -12.34 4.99
N GLU A 143 18.73 -12.42 5.00
CA GLU A 143 19.41 -13.70 5.11
C GLU A 143 19.21 -14.35 6.49
N ASP A 144 19.11 -13.57 7.56
CA ASP A 144 18.83 -14.12 8.89
C ASP A 144 17.38 -14.60 9.00
N ILE A 145 16.40 -13.85 8.45
CA ILE A 145 15.00 -14.29 8.33
C ILE A 145 14.90 -15.57 7.50
N LYS A 146 15.65 -15.67 6.39
CA LYS A 146 15.72 -16.86 5.56
C LYS A 146 16.28 -18.07 6.31
N LYS A 147 17.34 -17.90 7.10
CA LYS A 147 17.87 -18.95 7.98
C LYS A 147 16.82 -19.38 9.02
N PHE A 148 16.07 -18.43 9.59
CA PHE A 148 15.05 -18.70 10.58
C PHE A 148 13.89 -19.54 9.99
N PHE A 149 13.40 -19.21 8.78
CA PHE A 149 12.27 -19.90 8.13
C PHE A 149 12.67 -21.03 7.17
N GLY A 150 13.92 -21.08 6.70
CA GLY A 150 14.38 -22.02 5.69
C GLY A 150 13.88 -21.63 4.28
N GLU A 151 13.39 -22.60 3.52
CA GLU A 151 12.96 -22.42 2.12
C GLU A 151 11.65 -21.62 1.97
N GLU A 152 11.00 -21.25 3.06
CA GLU A 152 9.72 -20.53 3.05
C GLU A 152 9.89 -19.00 2.87
N TYR A 153 11.00 -18.56 2.29
CA TYR A 153 11.29 -17.16 1.96
C TYR A 153 11.16 -16.94 0.46
N LEU A 154 10.21 -16.10 0.05
CA LEU A 154 9.81 -15.88 -1.34
C LEU A 154 10.11 -14.45 -1.78
N TYR A 155 9.96 -14.16 -3.08
CA TYR A 155 10.11 -12.81 -3.64
C TYR A 155 9.22 -12.61 -4.86
N PHE A 156 8.92 -11.34 -5.16
CA PHE A 156 8.35 -10.87 -6.42
C PHE A 156 8.94 -9.52 -6.80
N PHE A 157 8.70 -9.08 -8.04
CA PHE A 157 9.12 -7.75 -8.50
C PHE A 157 7.93 -6.80 -8.54
N ASP A 158 8.16 -5.54 -8.17
CA ASP A 158 7.21 -4.45 -8.18
C ASP A 158 7.79 -3.22 -8.89
N SER A 159 6.93 -2.33 -9.36
CA SER A 159 7.31 -1.14 -10.11
C SER A 159 6.60 0.10 -9.60
N VAL A 160 7.27 1.24 -9.71
CA VAL A 160 6.75 2.56 -9.31
C VAL A 160 6.41 3.37 -10.55
N ALA A 161 5.33 4.16 -10.48
CA ALA A 161 4.91 5.06 -11.54
C ALA A 161 5.66 6.40 -11.47
N PRO A 162 5.90 7.09 -12.61
CA PRO A 162 6.51 8.40 -12.66
C PRO A 162 5.65 9.51 -12.05
N ILE A 163 6.33 10.60 -11.62
CA ILE A 163 5.73 11.86 -11.16
C ILE A 163 6.23 12.99 -12.05
N VAL A 164 5.30 13.84 -12.51
CA VAL A 164 5.59 14.99 -13.34
C VAL A 164 5.27 16.31 -12.63
N SER A 165 6.00 17.39 -12.97
CA SER A 165 5.68 18.76 -12.56
C SER A 165 4.53 19.27 -13.40
N ILE A 166 3.49 19.84 -12.77
CA ILE A 166 2.32 20.38 -13.49
C ILE A 166 2.68 21.57 -14.39
N ASP A 167 3.66 22.39 -13.99
CA ASP A 167 4.10 23.55 -14.76
C ASP A 167 4.70 23.15 -16.12
N SER A 168 5.09 21.90 -16.28
CA SER A 168 5.63 21.35 -17.53
C SER A 168 4.59 20.62 -18.39
N VAL A 169 3.36 20.49 -17.90
CA VAL A 169 2.23 19.87 -18.63
C VAL A 169 1.50 20.89 -19.45
N ASP A 170 1.28 20.61 -20.73
CA ASP A 170 0.47 21.45 -21.61
C ASP A 170 -1.02 21.30 -21.30
N LEU A 171 -1.54 22.16 -20.44
CA LEU A 171 -2.93 22.17 -20.01
C LEU A 171 -3.94 22.58 -21.12
N SER A 172 -3.47 23.04 -22.29
CA SER A 172 -4.34 23.24 -23.45
C SER A 172 -4.77 21.93 -24.10
N LYS A 173 -4.01 20.86 -23.87
CA LYS A 173 -4.25 19.50 -24.37
C LYS A 173 -4.82 18.56 -23.29
N ALA A 174 -4.72 18.94 -22.01
CA ALA A 174 -5.24 18.16 -20.89
C ALA A 174 -6.44 18.89 -20.25
N TYR A 175 -7.40 18.16 -19.71
CA TYR A 175 -8.57 18.72 -19.05
C TYR A 175 -8.78 18.15 -17.65
N LEU A 176 -9.26 18.96 -16.72
CA LEU A 176 -9.53 18.60 -15.35
C LEU A 176 -10.93 17.96 -15.24
N LYS A 177 -11.01 16.69 -14.86
CA LYS A 177 -12.27 15.97 -14.69
C LYS A 177 -12.11 14.72 -13.85
N SER A 178 -13.12 14.43 -13.02
CA SER A 178 -13.26 13.12 -12.36
C SER A 178 -14.12 12.17 -13.20
N ARG A 179 -13.85 10.89 -13.14
CA ARG A 179 -14.55 9.86 -13.92
C ARG A 179 -16.02 9.78 -13.51
N TYR A 180 -16.93 9.77 -14.49
CA TYR A 180 -18.37 9.80 -14.33
C TYR A 180 -18.88 11.04 -13.58
N ASP A 181 -18.12 12.12 -13.57
CA ASP A 181 -18.45 13.36 -12.84
C ASP A 181 -18.71 13.10 -11.33
N MET A 182 -18.00 12.10 -10.77
CA MET A 182 -18.11 11.76 -9.36
C MET A 182 -17.16 12.61 -8.51
N GLY A 183 -17.73 13.45 -7.64
CA GLY A 183 -16.99 14.36 -6.77
C GLY A 183 -16.39 15.56 -7.52
N GLU A 184 -15.50 16.30 -6.86
CA GLU A 184 -14.78 17.42 -7.46
C GLU A 184 -13.83 16.92 -8.56
N PRO A 185 -13.64 17.74 -9.63
CA PRO A 185 -12.67 17.43 -10.68
C PRO A 185 -11.24 17.37 -10.12
N SER A 186 -10.65 16.18 -10.06
CA SER A 186 -9.39 15.95 -9.32
C SER A 186 -8.27 15.33 -10.16
N TYR A 187 -8.55 15.00 -11.43
CA TYR A 187 -7.56 14.40 -12.32
C TYR A 187 -7.39 15.26 -13.57
N TYR A 188 -6.14 15.58 -13.94
CA TYR A 188 -5.86 16.01 -15.30
C TYR A 188 -5.89 14.79 -16.22
N ASN A 189 -6.61 14.91 -17.32
CA ASN A 189 -6.83 13.85 -18.29
C ASN A 189 -6.18 14.25 -19.61
N CYS A 190 -5.22 13.45 -20.07
CA CYS A 190 -4.51 13.61 -21.35
C CYS A 190 -5.18 12.67 -22.36
N PRO A 191 -6.08 13.17 -23.23
CA PRO A 191 -6.80 12.37 -24.20
C PRO A 191 -5.90 12.03 -25.40
N MET A 192 -6.11 10.87 -25.97
CA MET A 192 -5.42 10.42 -27.18
C MET A 192 -6.44 10.02 -28.25
N THR A 193 -6.15 10.41 -29.51
CA THR A 193 -6.78 9.82 -30.69
C THR A 193 -6.30 8.38 -30.88
N LYS A 194 -6.92 7.66 -31.82
CA LYS A 194 -6.48 6.30 -32.16
C LYS A 194 -5.05 6.29 -32.71
N GLU A 195 -4.73 7.24 -33.59
CA GLU A 195 -3.42 7.36 -34.21
C GLU A 195 -2.31 7.70 -33.20
N GLU A 196 -2.61 8.56 -32.23
CA GLU A 196 -1.69 8.89 -31.13
C GLU A 196 -1.47 7.69 -30.22
N PHE A 197 -2.54 6.99 -29.86
CA PHE A 197 -2.46 5.76 -29.08
C PHE A 197 -1.67 4.67 -29.79
N ASP A 198 -1.91 4.44 -31.08
CA ASP A 198 -1.21 3.40 -31.85
C ASP A 198 0.31 3.68 -31.87
N ARG A 199 0.72 4.93 -32.13
CA ARG A 199 2.14 5.33 -32.08
C ARG A 199 2.75 5.15 -30.66
N PHE A 200 2.02 5.58 -29.65
CA PHE A 200 2.44 5.41 -28.26
C PHE A 200 2.58 3.93 -27.90
N TYR A 201 1.61 3.12 -28.24
CA TYR A 201 1.61 1.67 -28.00
C TYR A 201 2.81 0.97 -28.63
N ASP A 202 3.07 1.23 -29.92
CA ASP A 202 4.19 0.63 -30.63
C ASP A 202 5.55 1.04 -30.03
N ALA A 203 5.67 2.30 -29.60
CA ALA A 203 6.85 2.79 -28.90
C ALA A 203 7.02 2.16 -27.52
N LEU A 204 5.92 1.96 -26.77
CA LEU A 204 5.91 1.36 -25.45
C LEU A 204 6.34 -0.12 -25.48
N VAL A 205 5.79 -0.89 -26.40
CA VAL A 205 6.10 -2.34 -26.54
C VAL A 205 7.52 -2.57 -26.99
N SER A 206 8.07 -1.67 -27.82
CA SER A 206 9.45 -1.78 -28.35
C SER A 206 10.51 -1.13 -27.48
N ALA A 207 10.13 -0.46 -26.38
CA ALA A 207 11.04 0.28 -25.53
C ALA A 207 12.00 -0.63 -24.74
N GLU A 208 13.23 -0.14 -24.51
CA GLU A 208 14.21 -0.85 -23.69
C GLU A 208 13.80 -0.88 -22.21
N ARG A 209 13.92 -2.06 -21.64
CA ARG A 209 13.58 -2.35 -20.24
C ARG A 209 14.81 -2.56 -19.38
N VAL A 210 14.68 -2.30 -18.10
CA VAL A 210 15.63 -2.80 -17.10
C VAL A 210 15.27 -4.26 -16.86
N VAL A 211 16.08 -5.18 -17.36
CA VAL A 211 15.89 -6.63 -17.15
C VAL A 211 16.77 -7.04 -15.97
N PRO A 212 16.22 -7.66 -14.92
CA PRO A 212 17.04 -8.28 -13.89
C PRO A 212 17.87 -9.41 -14.51
N HIS A 213 19.16 -9.48 -14.20
CA HIS A 213 19.97 -10.64 -14.55
C HIS A 213 19.43 -11.86 -13.80
N ASP A 214 19.04 -12.91 -14.53
CA ASP A 214 18.83 -14.30 -14.09
C ASP A 214 17.48 -14.75 -13.50
N PHE A 215 16.28 -14.12 -13.73
CA PHE A 215 15.03 -14.71 -13.20
C PHE A 215 13.81 -14.53 -14.08
N GLU A 216 12.91 -15.53 -14.09
CA GLU A 216 11.52 -15.36 -14.47
C GLU A 216 10.87 -14.30 -13.56
N LEU A 217 10.40 -13.21 -14.17
CA LEU A 217 9.77 -12.10 -13.45
C LEU A 217 8.42 -12.55 -12.87
N LYS A 218 8.40 -12.90 -11.60
CA LYS A 218 7.13 -12.99 -10.86
C LYS A 218 6.69 -11.58 -10.50
N VAL A 219 5.66 -11.08 -11.18
CA VAL A 219 5.08 -9.74 -10.96
C VAL A 219 3.72 -9.90 -10.31
N PHE A 220 3.46 -9.10 -9.29
CA PHE A 220 2.11 -9.02 -8.70
C PHE A 220 1.15 -8.31 -9.69
N GLU A 221 0.00 -8.91 -10.01
CA GLU A 221 -0.93 -8.38 -11.02
C GLU A 221 -1.40 -6.95 -10.74
N GLY A 222 -1.58 -6.58 -9.47
CA GLY A 222 -1.99 -5.24 -9.07
C GLY A 222 -0.95 -4.13 -9.30
N CYS A 223 0.32 -4.51 -9.50
CA CYS A 223 1.47 -3.62 -9.73
C CYS A 223 2.17 -3.89 -11.06
N MET A 224 1.46 -4.52 -12.00
CA MET A 224 1.99 -4.84 -13.32
C MET A 224 2.42 -3.58 -14.06
N ALA A 225 3.61 -3.63 -14.67
CA ALA A 225 4.13 -2.53 -15.48
C ALA A 225 3.26 -2.26 -16.71
N VAL A 226 3.17 -1.00 -17.10
CA VAL A 226 2.33 -0.58 -18.24
C VAL A 226 2.74 -1.25 -19.55
N GLU A 227 4.04 -1.46 -19.75
CA GLU A 227 4.58 -2.18 -20.91
C GLU A 227 4.27 -3.69 -20.89
N ASP A 228 4.14 -4.30 -19.71
CA ASP A 228 3.74 -5.71 -19.59
C ASP A 228 2.25 -5.88 -19.86
N MET A 229 1.43 -4.91 -19.38
CA MET A 229 0.03 -4.84 -19.78
C MET A 229 -0.12 -4.65 -21.31
N ALA A 230 0.70 -3.80 -21.92
CA ALA A 230 0.73 -3.58 -23.36
C ALA A 230 1.11 -4.86 -24.12
N ALA A 231 2.08 -5.63 -23.61
CA ALA A 231 2.50 -6.90 -24.23
C ALA A 231 1.39 -7.96 -24.25
N ARG A 232 0.40 -7.89 -23.36
CA ARG A 232 -0.79 -8.75 -23.36
C ARG A 232 -1.80 -8.38 -24.44
N GLY A 233 -1.66 -7.20 -25.07
CA GLY A 233 -2.48 -6.71 -26.17
C GLY A 233 -2.92 -5.25 -26.01
N ARG A 234 -3.21 -4.62 -27.15
CA ARG A 234 -3.61 -3.19 -27.21
C ARG A 234 -4.82 -2.87 -26.32
N GLU A 235 -5.81 -3.72 -26.33
CA GLU A 235 -7.06 -3.51 -25.58
C GLU A 235 -6.85 -3.62 -24.08
N THR A 236 -5.82 -4.34 -23.61
CA THR A 236 -5.50 -4.42 -22.17
C THR A 236 -5.30 -3.05 -21.56
N LEU A 237 -4.62 -2.13 -22.26
CA LEU A 237 -4.44 -0.75 -21.81
C LEU A 237 -5.77 0.04 -21.78
N LEU A 238 -6.65 -0.18 -22.75
CA LEU A 238 -7.93 0.52 -22.90
C LEU A 238 -8.98 0.05 -21.86
N PHE A 239 -8.84 -1.16 -21.33
CA PHE A 239 -9.63 -1.65 -20.20
C PHE A 239 -8.93 -1.41 -18.84
N GLY A 240 -7.64 -1.08 -18.86
CA GLY A 240 -6.77 -0.81 -17.73
C GLY A 240 -6.47 0.69 -17.52
N PRO A 241 -5.17 1.08 -17.49
CA PRO A 241 -4.74 2.43 -17.10
C PRO A 241 -5.17 3.53 -18.07
N LEU A 242 -5.36 3.23 -19.35
CA LEU A 242 -5.76 4.21 -20.37
C LEU A 242 -7.26 4.19 -20.70
N LYS A 243 -8.08 3.61 -19.84
CA LYS A 243 -9.52 3.47 -20.05
C LYS A 243 -10.21 4.83 -20.23
N PRO A 244 -10.91 5.08 -21.39
CA PRO A 244 -11.54 6.38 -21.65
C PRO A 244 -12.97 6.51 -21.09
N VAL A 245 -13.59 5.41 -20.68
CA VAL A 245 -15.00 5.38 -20.26
C VAL A 245 -15.25 6.31 -19.07
N GLY A 246 -16.27 7.17 -19.18
CA GLY A 246 -16.61 8.16 -18.16
C GLY A 246 -15.81 9.47 -18.24
N LEU A 247 -14.96 9.65 -19.26
CA LEU A 247 -14.07 10.82 -19.45
C LEU A 247 -14.32 11.46 -20.83
N ARG A 248 -15.52 11.99 -21.05
CA ARG A 248 -15.85 12.75 -22.28
C ARG A 248 -15.07 14.05 -22.33
N LEU A 249 -14.72 14.49 -23.55
CA LEU A 249 -14.12 15.80 -23.75
C LEU A 249 -15.05 16.92 -23.27
N PRO A 250 -14.51 17.97 -22.63
CA PRO A 250 -15.31 19.07 -22.11
C PRO A 250 -16.22 19.72 -23.15
N GLY A 251 -17.47 19.93 -22.79
CA GLY A 251 -18.49 20.55 -23.67
C GLY A 251 -18.92 19.69 -24.87
N THR A 252 -18.53 18.41 -24.93
CA THR A 252 -18.87 17.51 -26.04
C THR A 252 -19.44 16.16 -25.56
N MET A 253 -20.01 15.40 -26.50
CA MET A 253 -20.39 13.99 -26.27
C MET A 253 -19.30 13.02 -26.71
N ILE A 254 -18.15 13.51 -27.12
CA ILE A 254 -17.06 12.70 -27.66
C ILE A 254 -16.29 12.05 -26.51
N THR A 255 -16.14 10.72 -26.55
CA THR A 255 -15.23 9.97 -25.68
C THR A 255 -13.91 9.79 -26.45
N PRO A 256 -12.74 10.18 -25.87
CA PRO A 256 -11.45 9.91 -26.48
C PRO A 256 -11.21 8.42 -26.72
N TYR A 257 -10.27 8.07 -27.59
CA TYR A 257 -9.90 6.67 -27.81
C TYR A 257 -9.19 6.07 -26.58
N ALA A 258 -8.26 6.83 -26.01
CA ALA A 258 -7.55 6.49 -24.76
C ALA A 258 -7.36 7.75 -23.90
N VAL A 259 -7.14 7.60 -22.60
CA VAL A 259 -6.90 8.72 -21.68
C VAL A 259 -5.85 8.33 -20.64
N VAL A 260 -4.79 9.11 -20.55
CA VAL A 260 -3.86 9.03 -19.42
C VAL A 260 -4.32 9.99 -18.33
N GLN A 261 -4.37 9.52 -17.09
CA GLN A 261 -4.78 10.32 -15.94
C GLN A 261 -3.59 10.72 -15.09
N LEU A 262 -3.52 11.99 -14.72
CA LEU A 262 -2.57 12.54 -13.77
C LEU A 262 -3.31 12.86 -12.48
N ARG A 263 -2.86 12.29 -11.35
CA ARG A 263 -3.44 12.52 -10.03
C ARG A 263 -2.54 13.40 -9.20
N GLN A 264 -3.13 14.37 -8.49
CA GLN A 264 -2.41 15.23 -7.55
C GLN A 264 -1.60 14.39 -6.55
N ASP A 265 -0.33 14.73 -6.37
CA ASP A 265 0.63 14.01 -5.52
C ASP A 265 1.02 14.79 -4.24
N ASN A 266 0.84 16.13 -4.23
CA ASN A 266 1.11 16.97 -3.07
C ASN A 266 0.04 18.03 -2.84
N ALA A 267 -0.04 18.61 -1.63
CA ALA A 267 -1.02 19.65 -1.27
C ALA A 267 -0.83 20.94 -2.07
N ALA A 268 0.40 21.26 -2.48
CA ALA A 268 0.72 22.44 -3.29
C ALA A 268 0.21 22.35 -4.73
N LYS A 269 -0.36 21.22 -5.15
CA LYS A 269 -0.86 20.94 -6.52
C LYS A 269 0.22 21.15 -7.60
N SER A 270 1.49 20.99 -7.25
CA SER A 270 2.62 21.17 -8.16
C SER A 270 3.12 19.86 -8.77
N LEU A 271 2.84 18.70 -8.14
CA LEU A 271 3.29 17.39 -8.56
C LEU A 271 2.12 16.47 -8.85
N TYR A 272 2.23 15.68 -9.93
CA TYR A 272 1.18 14.78 -10.38
C TYR A 272 1.75 13.40 -10.73
N ASN A 273 1.12 12.36 -10.19
CA ASN A 273 1.46 10.97 -10.46
C ASN A 273 0.73 10.46 -11.71
N MET A 274 1.44 9.79 -12.61
CA MET A 274 0.87 9.11 -13.79
C MET A 274 0.17 7.83 -13.34
N VAL A 275 -1.17 7.83 -13.34
CA VAL A 275 -1.98 6.74 -12.79
C VAL A 275 -1.86 5.48 -13.64
N GLY A 276 -1.41 4.39 -13.01
CA GLY A 276 -1.27 3.08 -13.68
C GLY A 276 -0.05 2.95 -14.60
N PHE A 277 0.92 3.88 -14.48
CA PHE A 277 2.16 3.88 -15.28
C PHE A 277 3.36 3.33 -14.49
N GLN A 278 3.15 2.34 -13.65
CA GLN A 278 4.26 1.54 -13.12
C GLN A 278 5.09 1.00 -14.31
N THR A 279 6.42 1.06 -14.22
CA THR A 279 7.25 0.75 -15.39
C THR A 279 8.64 0.22 -15.03
N HIS A 280 9.13 -0.70 -15.85
CA HIS A 280 10.53 -1.20 -15.87
C HIS A 280 11.36 -0.55 -16.99
N LEU A 281 10.79 0.41 -17.73
CA LEU A 281 11.53 1.07 -18.80
C LEU A 281 12.76 1.78 -18.25
N LYS A 282 13.86 1.78 -19.02
CA LYS A 282 15.01 2.64 -18.73
C LYS A 282 14.59 4.11 -18.70
N TRP A 283 15.18 4.94 -17.88
CA TRP A 283 14.81 6.36 -17.76
C TRP A 283 14.79 7.14 -19.08
N PRO A 284 15.77 6.98 -19.99
CA PRO A 284 15.67 7.63 -21.32
C PRO A 284 14.44 7.18 -22.11
N GLU A 285 14.06 5.90 -22.00
CA GLU A 285 12.89 5.36 -22.67
C GLU A 285 11.59 5.86 -22.05
N GLN A 286 11.53 5.99 -20.71
CA GLN A 286 10.39 6.61 -20.05
C GLN A 286 10.16 8.02 -20.57
N LYS A 287 11.23 8.84 -20.65
CA LYS A 287 11.13 10.19 -21.21
C LYS A 287 10.67 10.16 -22.66
N ARG A 288 11.28 9.34 -23.51
CA ARG A 288 10.95 9.21 -24.93
C ARG A 288 9.50 8.80 -25.17
N VAL A 289 9.07 7.71 -24.52
CA VAL A 289 7.75 7.11 -24.74
C VAL A 289 6.64 7.94 -24.09
N PHE A 290 6.81 8.38 -22.85
CA PHE A 290 5.75 9.10 -22.14
C PHE A 290 5.59 10.53 -22.63
N SER A 291 6.62 11.14 -23.23
CA SER A 291 6.49 12.43 -23.95
C SER A 291 5.71 12.34 -25.26
N MET A 292 5.33 11.16 -25.73
CA MET A 292 4.42 10.99 -26.86
C MET A 292 2.94 11.18 -26.49
N ILE A 293 2.63 11.25 -25.19
CA ILE A 293 1.29 11.46 -24.68
C ILE A 293 0.93 12.95 -24.84
N PRO A 294 -0.20 13.30 -25.48
CA PRO A 294 -0.63 14.70 -25.61
C PRO A 294 -0.69 15.42 -24.26
N GLY A 295 -0.05 16.58 -24.19
CA GLY A 295 0.12 17.35 -22.96
C GLY A 295 1.37 17.04 -22.16
N LEU A 296 2.09 15.93 -22.46
CA LEU A 296 3.32 15.54 -21.78
C LEU A 296 4.58 15.68 -22.66
N GLU A 297 4.48 16.32 -23.81
CA GLU A 297 5.59 16.42 -24.79
C GLU A 297 6.85 17.05 -24.18
N ASN A 298 6.66 18.01 -23.28
CA ASN A 298 7.72 18.71 -22.58
C ASN A 298 7.72 18.43 -21.07
N ALA A 299 7.06 17.36 -20.63
CA ALA A 299 6.91 17.05 -19.21
C ALA A 299 8.26 16.86 -18.51
N GLU A 300 8.42 17.51 -17.36
CA GLU A 300 9.52 17.32 -16.44
C GLU A 300 9.18 16.19 -15.47
N PHE A 301 9.91 15.07 -15.61
CA PHE A 301 9.79 13.93 -14.71
C PHE A 301 10.60 14.21 -13.45
N VAL A 302 9.93 14.66 -12.39
CA VAL A 302 10.54 14.90 -11.07
C VAL A 302 10.96 13.55 -10.44
N ARG A 303 10.22 12.49 -10.78
CA ARG A 303 10.54 11.11 -10.40
C ARG A 303 10.27 10.19 -11.58
N TYR A 304 11.26 9.36 -11.91
CA TYR A 304 11.09 8.26 -12.86
C TYR A 304 10.52 7.02 -12.17
N GLY A 305 9.87 6.17 -12.94
CA GLY A 305 9.50 4.83 -12.52
C GLY A 305 10.73 3.96 -12.26
N VAL A 306 10.65 3.08 -11.28
CA VAL A 306 11.73 2.17 -10.85
C VAL A 306 11.14 0.81 -10.52
N MET A 307 11.91 -0.25 -10.79
CA MET A 307 11.56 -1.60 -10.37
C MET A 307 12.35 -1.99 -9.12
N HIS A 308 11.71 -2.69 -8.20
CA HIS A 308 12.35 -3.27 -7.02
C HIS A 308 12.01 -4.75 -6.86
N LYS A 309 12.93 -5.47 -6.23
CA LYS A 309 12.68 -6.83 -5.76
C LYS A 309 12.05 -6.74 -4.36
N ASN A 310 10.81 -7.17 -4.25
CA ASN A 310 10.10 -7.28 -2.99
C ASN A 310 10.25 -8.69 -2.43
N THR A 311 10.48 -8.81 -1.13
CA THR A 311 10.59 -10.10 -0.45
C THR A 311 9.41 -10.32 0.49
N PHE A 312 8.97 -11.57 0.61
CA PHE A 312 7.92 -11.96 1.54
C PHE A 312 8.13 -13.42 2.01
N ILE A 313 7.51 -13.78 3.11
CA ILE A 313 7.57 -15.14 3.65
C ILE A 313 6.32 -15.93 3.24
N ASN A 314 6.44 -17.25 3.14
CA ASN A 314 5.29 -18.12 2.92
C ASN A 314 4.47 -18.25 4.22
N SER A 315 3.78 -17.15 4.54
CA SER A 315 3.09 -16.97 5.82
C SER A 315 2.15 -18.12 6.20
N PRO A 316 1.38 -18.74 5.26
CA PRO A 316 0.52 -19.88 5.60
C PRO A 316 1.22 -21.07 6.24
N LYS A 317 2.53 -21.20 6.05
CA LYS A 317 3.33 -22.28 6.63
C LYS A 317 4.04 -21.89 7.94
N VAL A 318 4.20 -20.59 8.19
CA VAL A 318 5.10 -20.10 9.26
C VAL A 318 4.46 -19.16 10.25
N LEU A 319 3.29 -18.58 9.93
CA LEU A 319 2.54 -17.66 10.80
C LEU A 319 1.15 -18.22 11.13
N ASN A 320 0.62 -17.79 12.26
CA ASN A 320 -0.80 -17.92 12.59
C ASN A 320 -1.57 -16.61 12.25
N LYS A 321 -2.89 -16.63 12.43
CA LYS A 321 -3.79 -15.49 12.16
C LYS A 321 -3.57 -14.27 13.07
N TYR A 322 -2.68 -14.33 14.01
CA TYR A 322 -2.28 -13.23 14.88
C TYR A 322 -0.98 -12.56 14.38
N TYR A 323 -0.46 -12.98 13.23
CA TYR A 323 0.87 -12.62 12.69
C TYR A 323 2.03 -13.09 13.57
N GLN A 324 1.80 -14.01 14.50
CA GLN A 324 2.78 -14.64 15.37
C GLN A 324 3.43 -15.84 14.67
N THR A 325 4.73 -16.04 14.84
CA THR A 325 5.41 -17.19 14.25
C THR A 325 5.06 -18.49 14.97
N LEU A 326 5.02 -19.60 14.21
CA LEU A 326 4.77 -20.93 14.78
C LEU A 326 6.00 -21.46 15.53
N LYS A 327 7.20 -20.96 15.24
CA LYS A 327 8.46 -21.44 15.84
C LYS A 327 8.82 -20.73 17.15
N ARG A 328 8.40 -19.45 17.33
CA ARG A 328 8.81 -18.60 18.45
C ARG A 328 7.66 -17.68 18.83
N ASN A 329 7.06 -17.91 19.99
CA ASN A 329 5.81 -17.25 20.40
C ASN A 329 5.94 -15.73 20.68
N ASP A 330 7.14 -15.23 20.99
CA ASP A 330 7.42 -13.80 21.23
C ASP A 330 7.93 -13.09 19.96
N LEU A 331 7.82 -13.73 18.78
CA LEU A 331 8.19 -13.16 17.50
C LEU A 331 6.98 -13.07 16.57
N PHE A 332 6.71 -11.84 16.09
CA PHE A 332 5.64 -11.53 15.15
C PHE A 332 6.24 -10.91 13.89
N PHE A 333 5.52 -11.03 12.78
CA PHE A 333 5.83 -10.36 11.53
C PHE A 333 4.66 -9.47 11.13
N ALA A 334 4.93 -8.34 10.46
CA ALA A 334 3.89 -7.42 9.99
C ALA A 334 4.30 -6.73 8.69
N GLY A 335 3.32 -6.25 7.95
CA GLY A 335 3.52 -5.56 6.69
C GLY A 335 3.62 -6.48 5.50
N GLN A 336 4.04 -5.92 4.38
CA GLN A 336 4.08 -6.58 3.08
C GLN A 336 4.96 -7.85 3.07
N ILE A 337 5.94 -7.93 3.96
CA ILE A 337 6.76 -9.13 4.16
C ILE A 337 5.92 -10.36 4.52
N THR A 338 4.72 -10.20 5.06
CA THR A 338 3.80 -11.30 5.40
C THR A 338 2.90 -11.74 4.24
N GLY A 339 3.02 -11.14 3.06
CA GLY A 339 2.16 -11.41 1.91
C GLY A 339 0.82 -10.68 1.94
N VAL A 340 0.64 -9.68 2.80
CA VAL A 340 -0.40 -8.67 2.58
C VAL A 340 0.11 -7.63 1.58
N GLU A 341 -0.71 -7.22 0.61
CA GLU A 341 -0.30 -6.28 -0.43
C GLU A 341 -1.10 -4.98 -0.32
N GLY A 342 -0.37 -3.87 -0.18
CA GLY A 342 -0.91 -2.51 -0.11
C GLY A 342 -0.56 -1.80 1.19
N TYR A 343 -0.67 -0.47 1.16
CA TYR A 343 -0.28 0.40 2.27
C TYR A 343 -1.09 0.17 3.55
N LEU A 344 -2.42 0.12 3.41
CA LEU A 344 -3.30 -0.04 4.56
C LEU A 344 -3.39 -1.49 5.03
N GLU A 345 -3.25 -2.44 4.13
CA GLU A 345 -3.11 -3.85 4.47
C GLU A 345 -1.85 -4.06 5.32
N SER A 346 -0.74 -3.42 4.93
CA SER A 346 0.50 -3.42 5.73
C SER A 346 0.30 -2.79 7.09
N ALA A 347 -0.31 -1.60 7.16
CA ALA A 347 -0.59 -0.92 8.43
C ALA A 347 -1.52 -1.76 9.31
N SER A 348 -2.59 -2.33 8.76
CA SER A 348 -3.54 -3.18 9.51
C SER A 348 -2.88 -4.42 10.09
N SER A 349 -1.94 -5.04 9.37
CA SER A 349 -1.17 -6.16 9.89
C SER A 349 -0.28 -5.75 11.08
N GLY A 350 0.32 -4.55 11.01
CA GLY A 350 1.05 -3.93 12.12
C GLY A 350 0.18 -3.70 13.35
N MET A 351 -1.05 -3.21 13.13
CA MET A 351 -2.06 -3.05 14.17
C MET A 351 -2.37 -4.38 14.87
N VAL A 352 -2.70 -5.42 14.09
CA VAL A 352 -3.00 -6.76 14.64
C VAL A 352 -1.81 -7.33 15.40
N ALA A 353 -0.60 -7.23 14.84
CA ALA A 353 0.62 -7.69 15.49
C ALA A 353 0.91 -6.93 16.79
N GLY A 354 0.76 -5.60 16.80
CA GLY A 354 0.98 -4.76 17.97
C GLY A 354 0.00 -5.08 19.11
N ILE A 355 -1.31 -5.17 18.79
CA ILE A 355 -2.36 -5.52 19.75
C ILE A 355 -2.12 -6.92 20.33
N ASN A 356 -1.83 -7.91 19.48
CA ASN A 356 -1.64 -9.28 19.92
C ASN A 356 -0.29 -9.49 20.64
N MET A 357 0.75 -8.73 20.32
CA MET A 357 1.99 -8.71 21.10
C MET A 357 1.76 -8.15 22.50
N PHE A 358 1.00 -7.07 22.65
CA PHE A 358 0.58 -6.56 23.96
C PHE A 358 -0.14 -7.64 24.77
N ARG A 359 -1.13 -8.31 24.18
CA ARG A 359 -1.92 -9.36 24.85
C ARG A 359 -1.06 -10.57 25.23
N TYR A 360 -0.15 -10.97 24.35
CA TYR A 360 0.84 -12.00 24.64
C TYR A 360 1.67 -11.64 25.89
N LEU A 361 2.20 -10.42 25.95
CA LEU A 361 3.00 -9.96 27.10
C LEU A 361 2.21 -9.85 28.40
N LYS A 362 0.90 -9.66 28.32
CA LYS A 362 -0.01 -9.61 29.48
C LYS A 362 -0.63 -10.96 29.81
N ASN A 363 -0.25 -12.05 29.10
CA ASN A 363 -0.87 -13.37 29.22
C ASN A 363 -2.39 -13.36 29.02
N LEU A 364 -2.88 -12.48 28.13
CA LEU A 364 -4.28 -12.39 27.73
C LEU A 364 -4.52 -13.26 26.49
N PRO A 365 -5.74 -13.79 26.26
CA PRO A 365 -6.09 -14.47 25.02
C PRO A 365 -5.86 -13.55 23.82
N LEU A 366 -5.24 -14.06 22.74
CA LEU A 366 -5.04 -13.29 21.52
C LEU A 366 -6.37 -13.02 20.80
N ILE A 367 -6.51 -11.83 20.19
CA ILE A 367 -7.73 -11.43 19.48
C ILE A 367 -7.73 -11.96 18.05
N ASP A 368 -8.74 -12.76 17.74
CA ASP A 368 -9.09 -13.14 16.37
C ASP A 368 -10.12 -12.14 15.81
N PHE A 369 -9.71 -11.29 14.89
CA PHE A 369 -10.60 -10.32 14.25
C PHE A 369 -11.62 -10.95 13.29
N THR A 370 -11.60 -12.24 13.11
CA THR A 370 -12.52 -13.07 12.32
C THR A 370 -12.65 -12.69 10.84
N ARG A 371 -13.02 -13.62 9.99
CA ARG A 371 -13.27 -13.38 8.55
C ARG A 371 -14.50 -12.51 8.27
N LYS A 372 -15.22 -12.06 9.30
CA LYS A 372 -16.35 -11.13 9.14
C LYS A 372 -15.88 -9.69 8.95
N THR A 373 -14.64 -9.37 9.36
CA THR A 373 -14.01 -8.05 9.19
C THR A 373 -12.99 -8.05 8.06
N SER A 374 -12.60 -6.88 7.55
CA SER A 374 -11.56 -6.74 6.53
C SER A 374 -10.18 -7.11 7.12
N ILE A 375 -9.88 -6.63 8.32
CA ILE A 375 -8.65 -6.95 9.06
C ILE A 375 -8.53 -8.46 9.28
N GLY A 376 -9.56 -9.10 9.81
CA GLY A 376 -9.55 -10.54 10.10
C GLY A 376 -9.53 -11.40 8.83
N SER A 377 -10.13 -10.94 7.74
CA SER A 377 -10.09 -11.64 6.46
C SER A 377 -8.67 -11.72 5.89
N LEU A 378 -7.88 -10.64 6.00
CA LEU A 378 -6.46 -10.61 5.63
C LEU A 378 -5.62 -11.50 6.55
N ALA A 379 -5.82 -11.39 7.87
CA ALA A 379 -5.12 -12.22 8.87
C ALA A 379 -5.38 -13.73 8.66
N ASN A 380 -6.60 -14.07 8.28
CA ASN A 380 -6.96 -15.45 7.92
C ASN A 380 -6.30 -15.89 6.61
N TYR A 381 -6.27 -15.04 5.58
CA TYR A 381 -5.63 -15.34 4.30
C TYR A 381 -4.16 -15.70 4.47
N ILE A 382 -3.38 -14.90 5.20
CA ILE A 382 -1.95 -15.11 5.39
C ILE A 382 -1.61 -16.31 6.30
N SER A 383 -2.60 -16.91 6.95
CA SER A 383 -2.43 -18.04 7.86
C SER A 383 -3.16 -19.33 7.41
N THR A 384 -3.89 -19.27 6.30
CA THR A 384 -4.59 -20.44 5.74
C THR A 384 -3.73 -21.07 4.66
N TYR A 385 -3.50 -22.39 4.76
CA TYR A 385 -2.70 -23.12 3.79
C TYR A 385 -3.15 -22.88 2.34
N ASN A 386 -2.20 -22.50 1.50
CA ASN A 386 -2.37 -22.28 0.08
C ASN A 386 -1.10 -22.77 -0.65
N MET A 387 -1.24 -23.64 -1.64
CA MET A 387 -0.09 -24.17 -2.41
C MET A 387 0.59 -23.06 -3.22
N ASP A 388 -0.21 -22.16 -3.80
CA ASP A 388 0.24 -21.04 -4.63
C ASP A 388 0.01 -19.71 -3.88
N PHE A 389 0.69 -19.58 -2.72
CA PHE A 389 0.56 -18.38 -1.90
C PHE A 389 1.18 -17.17 -2.60
N GLU A 390 0.34 -16.17 -2.85
CA GLU A 390 0.72 -14.89 -3.45
C GLU A 390 0.28 -13.72 -2.55
N PRO A 391 0.96 -12.55 -2.64
CA PRO A 391 0.52 -11.35 -1.94
C PRO A 391 -0.92 -10.97 -2.27
N MET A 392 -1.68 -10.48 -1.27
CA MET A 392 -3.12 -10.26 -1.40
C MET A 392 -3.57 -8.91 -0.85
N ASN A 393 -4.38 -8.20 -1.64
CA ASN A 393 -5.07 -6.99 -1.20
C ASN A 393 -6.39 -7.31 -0.47
N ALA A 394 -6.86 -6.35 0.34
CA ALA A 394 -8.19 -6.40 0.92
C ALA A 394 -9.28 -6.45 -0.18
N ASN A 395 -10.08 -7.51 -0.15
CA ASN A 395 -11.21 -7.69 -1.07
C ASN A 395 -12.31 -8.54 -0.41
N PHE A 396 -13.56 -8.37 -0.84
CA PHE A 396 -14.70 -9.08 -0.25
C PHE A 396 -14.70 -10.59 -0.55
N GLY A 397 -13.86 -11.10 -1.46
CA GLY A 397 -13.71 -12.53 -1.71
C GLY A 397 -13.00 -13.28 -0.56
N LEU A 398 -12.28 -12.56 0.31
CA LEU A 398 -11.62 -13.13 1.49
C LEU A 398 -12.58 -13.28 2.69
N PHE A 399 -13.71 -12.57 2.67
CA PHE A 399 -14.64 -12.57 3.79
C PHE A 399 -15.37 -13.91 3.93
N GLU A 400 -15.81 -14.19 5.14
CA GLU A 400 -16.78 -15.25 5.38
C GLU A 400 -18.05 -14.99 4.56
N GLU A 401 -18.48 -15.98 3.80
CA GLU A 401 -19.62 -15.84 2.90
C GLU A 401 -20.92 -15.52 3.66
N MET A 402 -21.77 -14.73 3.04
CA MET A 402 -23.12 -14.46 3.51
C MET A 402 -24.10 -15.19 2.58
N GLU A 403 -24.93 -16.06 3.15
CA GLU A 403 -26.00 -16.77 2.44
C GLU A 403 -27.19 -15.82 2.18
N VAL A 404 -26.96 -14.81 1.32
CA VAL A 404 -27.98 -13.83 0.94
C VAL A 404 -28.07 -13.70 -0.58
N HIS A 405 -29.28 -13.80 -1.11
CA HIS A 405 -29.56 -13.65 -2.53
C HIS A 405 -30.04 -12.21 -2.82
N VAL A 406 -29.10 -11.26 -2.87
CA VAL A 406 -29.38 -9.84 -3.12
C VAL A 406 -28.50 -9.30 -4.24
N LYS A 407 -28.84 -8.12 -4.78
CA LYS A 407 -28.00 -7.44 -5.77
C LYS A 407 -26.60 -7.19 -5.21
N LYS A 408 -25.57 -7.27 -6.08
CA LYS A 408 -24.14 -7.15 -5.70
C LYS A 408 -23.83 -5.90 -4.84
N ILE A 409 -24.48 -4.76 -5.13
CA ILE A 409 -24.28 -3.53 -4.37
C ILE A 409 -24.80 -3.68 -2.92
N ILE A 410 -26.00 -4.24 -2.75
CA ILE A 410 -26.59 -4.50 -1.44
C ILE A 410 -25.76 -5.52 -0.65
N LYS A 411 -25.23 -6.55 -1.34
CA LYS A 411 -24.33 -7.54 -0.70
C LYS A 411 -23.10 -6.87 -0.10
N LYS A 412 -22.51 -5.88 -0.77
CA LYS A 412 -21.37 -5.11 -0.26
C LYS A 412 -21.71 -4.25 0.96
N GLU A 413 -22.89 -3.62 0.96
CA GLU A 413 -23.38 -2.85 2.11
C GLU A 413 -23.59 -3.76 3.33
N LEU A 414 -24.15 -4.96 3.11
CA LEU A 414 -24.34 -5.95 4.17
C LEU A 414 -23.02 -6.47 4.73
N TYR A 415 -22.01 -6.71 3.88
CA TYR A 415 -20.66 -7.06 4.35
C TYR A 415 -20.08 -5.95 5.22
N ALA A 416 -20.17 -4.70 4.77
CA ALA A 416 -19.66 -3.55 5.53
C ALA A 416 -20.35 -3.42 6.88
N LYS A 417 -21.69 -3.50 6.91
CA LYS A 417 -22.46 -3.46 8.16
C LYS A 417 -22.05 -4.59 9.11
N ARG A 418 -22.06 -5.84 8.64
CA ARG A 418 -21.67 -6.99 9.46
C ARG A 418 -20.28 -6.82 10.05
N ALA A 419 -19.33 -6.35 9.25
CA ALA A 419 -17.96 -6.16 9.69
C ALA A 419 -17.84 -5.13 10.81
N LEU A 420 -18.51 -3.98 10.66
CA LEU A 420 -18.48 -2.92 11.65
C LEU A 420 -19.23 -3.31 12.93
N ASP A 421 -20.39 -3.96 12.82
CA ASP A 421 -21.14 -4.48 13.97
C ASP A 421 -20.32 -5.55 14.73
N THR A 422 -19.60 -6.42 14.00
CA THR A 422 -18.70 -7.44 14.59
C THR A 422 -17.55 -6.77 15.33
N LEU A 423 -16.90 -5.80 14.69
CA LEU A 423 -15.77 -5.08 15.29
C LEU A 423 -16.20 -4.33 16.56
N ASP A 424 -17.32 -3.60 16.52
CA ASP A 424 -17.83 -2.85 17.66
C ASP A 424 -18.16 -3.76 18.85
N SER A 425 -18.73 -4.95 18.59
CA SER A 425 -18.96 -5.97 19.64
C SER A 425 -17.64 -6.42 20.26
N MET A 426 -16.63 -6.71 19.43
CA MET A 426 -15.31 -7.14 19.91
C MET A 426 -14.60 -6.06 20.72
N LEU A 427 -14.66 -4.80 20.25
CA LEU A 427 -14.07 -3.67 20.97
C LEU A 427 -14.79 -3.40 22.30
N GLY A 428 -16.10 -3.63 22.38
CA GLY A 428 -16.89 -3.55 23.61
C GLY A 428 -16.43 -4.54 24.67
N GLU A 429 -15.98 -5.75 24.26
CA GLU A 429 -15.49 -6.77 25.18
C GLU A 429 -14.09 -6.44 25.78
N VAL A 430 -13.31 -5.62 25.07
CA VAL A 430 -11.93 -5.25 25.44
C VAL A 430 -11.77 -3.74 25.56
N ASN A 431 -12.82 -3.04 25.94
CA ASN A 431 -12.96 -1.58 25.92
C ASN A 431 -11.78 -0.83 26.61
N ASP A 432 -11.24 -1.38 27.68
CA ASP A 432 -10.12 -0.75 28.41
C ASP A 432 -8.79 -0.75 27.63
N GLU A 433 -8.66 -1.62 26.64
CA GLU A 433 -7.45 -1.71 25.80
C GLU A 433 -7.48 -0.74 24.60
N PHE A 434 -8.65 -0.18 24.29
CA PHE A 434 -8.87 0.72 23.14
C PHE A 434 -9.25 2.13 23.55
N LYS A 435 -9.06 2.48 24.85
CA LYS A 435 -9.18 3.86 25.30
C LYS A 435 -8.11 4.73 24.64
N ASP A 436 -8.51 5.94 24.25
CA ASP A 436 -7.57 6.95 23.76
C ASP A 436 -6.63 7.35 24.91
N TYR A 437 -5.37 6.98 24.81
CA TYR A 437 -4.31 7.31 25.79
C TYR A 437 -3.53 8.58 25.39
N ARG A 438 -4.19 9.55 24.70
CA ARG A 438 -3.58 10.85 24.38
C ARG A 438 -3.31 11.69 25.61
#